data_adbf1b0467c766ff3adfeff92b76cfbe
#
_entry.id   adbf1b0467c766ff3adfeff92b76cfbe
#
_cell.length_a   1.000
_cell.length_b   1.000
_cell.length_c   1.000
_cell.angle_alpha   90.00
_cell.angle_beta   90.00
_cell.angle_gamma   90.00
#
_symmetry.space_group_name_H-M   'P 1'
#
loop_
_entity.id
_entity.type
_entity.pdbx_description
1 polymer ?
#
loop_
_entity_poly.entity_id
_entity_poly.type
_entity_poly.pdbx_seq_one_letter_code
_entity_poly.pdbx_strand_id
1 'polypeptide(L)'
;MRIGYACLTVAVEQTSIRTCTRKNATPEMLLSLAGENLASLERMVDYNIANEIRLYRISSDLISFGSSLAANLPWETVYAERIESISTKIAKSGIRVSMHPGQYTVLNSEGSGVVQRAIEDLQYHARVLDALKLDSTHKIILHVGGK
;
A
#
# COMPACT_ATOMS: atom_id res chain seq x y z
N MET A 1 6.79 -24.08 3.81
CA MET A 1 6.73 -22.84 4.62
C MET A 1 6.87 -21.67 3.65
N ARG A 2 6.04 -20.61 3.76
CA ARG A 2 6.18 -19.41 2.91
C ARG A 2 6.93 -18.34 3.70
N ILE A 3 8.03 -17.86 3.16
CA ILE A 3 8.83 -16.78 3.73
C ILE A 3 8.69 -15.57 2.81
N GLY A 4 8.66 -14.39 3.39
CA GLY A 4 8.57 -13.13 2.67
C GLY A 4 9.14 -11.97 3.48
N TYR A 5 8.98 -10.78 2.97
CA TYR A 5 9.49 -9.56 3.60
C TYR A 5 8.47 -8.42 3.54
N ALA A 6 8.78 -7.33 4.20
CA ALA A 6 7.92 -6.17 4.32
C ALA A 6 8.52 -4.94 3.63
N CYS A 7 7.69 -4.24 2.91
CA CYS A 7 7.85 -2.87 2.40
C CYS A 7 8.97 -2.66 1.38
N LEU A 8 10.22 -2.95 1.72
CA LEU A 8 11.39 -2.56 0.95
C LEU A 8 12.30 -3.75 0.67
N THR A 9 12.97 -3.73 -0.48
CA THR A 9 14.11 -4.60 -0.76
C THR A 9 15.32 -3.76 -1.17
N VAL A 10 16.48 -4.14 -0.66
CA VAL A 10 17.77 -3.53 -1.06
C VAL A 10 18.42 -4.29 -2.21
N ALA A 11 17.84 -5.41 -2.60
CA ALA A 11 18.35 -6.28 -3.65
C ALA A 11 18.09 -5.75 -5.07
N VAL A 12 17.19 -4.76 -5.22
CA VAL A 12 16.80 -4.18 -6.51
C VAL A 12 16.83 -2.67 -6.41
N GLU A 13 17.47 -2.04 -7.37
CA GLU A 13 17.46 -0.58 -7.48
C GLU A 13 16.06 -0.02 -7.79
N GLN A 14 15.83 1.24 -7.42
CA GLN A 14 14.58 1.96 -7.69
C GLN A 14 13.32 1.29 -7.11
N THR A 15 13.45 0.62 -5.96
CA THR A 15 12.32 0.03 -5.22
C THR A 15 11.97 0.81 -3.95
N SER A 16 12.56 1.97 -3.74
CA SER A 16 12.22 2.84 -2.61
C SER A 16 10.81 3.41 -2.75
N ILE A 17 10.06 3.40 -1.67
CA ILE A 17 8.78 4.11 -1.57
C ILE A 17 9.09 5.55 -1.12
N ARG A 18 8.61 6.51 -1.88
CA ARG A 18 8.88 7.94 -1.69
C ARG A 18 7.67 8.64 -1.10
N THR A 19 7.94 9.57 -0.22
CA THR A 19 6.94 10.45 0.40
C THR A 19 7.40 11.91 0.31
N CYS A 20 6.53 12.84 0.69
CA CYS A 20 6.88 14.26 0.83
C CYS A 20 6.42 14.79 2.20
N THR A 21 6.89 15.97 2.54
CA THR A 21 6.37 16.67 3.72
C THR A 21 4.97 17.22 3.43
N ARG A 22 4.15 17.40 4.47
CA ARG A 22 2.80 17.98 4.35
C ARG A 22 2.80 19.32 3.62
N LYS A 23 3.84 20.14 3.81
CA LYS A 23 3.99 21.44 3.14
C LYS A 23 4.08 21.31 1.61
N ASN A 24 4.67 20.22 1.13
CA ASN A 24 4.90 19.98 -0.30
C ASN A 24 3.84 19.05 -0.93
N ALA A 25 2.83 18.65 -0.16
CA ALA A 25 1.82 17.68 -0.59
C ALA A 25 0.73 18.36 -1.44
N THR A 26 1.08 18.85 -2.63
CA THR A 26 0.09 19.31 -3.62
C THR A 26 -0.52 18.10 -4.35
N PRO A 27 -1.72 18.24 -4.94
CA PRO A 27 -2.33 17.17 -5.73
C PRO A 27 -1.39 16.62 -6.82
N GLU A 28 -0.69 17.47 -7.54
CA GLU A 28 0.25 17.11 -8.60
C GLU A 28 1.44 16.31 -8.05
N MET A 29 2.02 16.78 -6.93
CA MET A 29 3.11 16.08 -6.26
C MET A 29 2.66 14.71 -5.74
N LEU A 30 1.48 14.62 -5.14
CA LEU A 30 0.95 13.36 -4.61
C LEU A 30 0.64 12.36 -5.72
N LEU A 31 0.10 12.79 -6.86
CA LEU A 31 -0.08 11.94 -8.02
C LEU A 31 1.25 11.50 -8.61
N SER A 32 2.23 12.38 -8.75
CA SER A 32 3.56 12.01 -9.24
C SER A 32 4.20 10.94 -8.35
N LEU A 33 4.18 11.13 -7.03
CA LEU A 33 4.70 10.16 -6.06
C LEU A 33 3.95 8.82 -6.13
N ALA A 34 2.63 8.84 -6.31
CA ALA A 34 1.84 7.62 -6.49
C ALA A 34 2.34 6.82 -7.70
N GLY A 35 2.59 7.49 -8.83
CA GLY A 35 3.13 6.85 -10.04
C GLY A 35 4.52 6.24 -9.84
N GLU A 36 5.42 6.96 -9.17
CA GLU A 36 6.77 6.47 -8.83
C GLU A 36 6.70 5.26 -7.89
N ASN A 37 5.85 5.33 -6.86
CA ASN A 37 5.69 4.27 -5.87
C ASN A 37 5.03 3.02 -6.48
N LEU A 38 4.05 3.18 -7.36
CA LEU A 38 3.46 2.07 -8.11
C LEU A 38 4.49 1.41 -9.04
N ALA A 39 5.37 2.19 -9.67
CA ALA A 39 6.48 1.66 -10.45
C ALA A 39 7.47 0.87 -9.57
N SER A 40 7.76 1.35 -8.36
CA SER A 40 8.58 0.67 -7.38
C SER A 40 7.94 -0.65 -6.92
N LEU A 41 6.62 -0.63 -6.65
CA LEU A 41 5.86 -1.83 -6.29
C LEU A 41 5.92 -2.89 -7.41
N GLU A 42 5.76 -2.47 -8.66
CA GLU A 42 5.82 -3.38 -9.80
C GLU A 42 7.17 -4.08 -9.89
N ARG A 43 8.28 -3.34 -9.75
CA ARG A 43 9.63 -3.93 -9.71
C ARG A 43 9.83 -4.89 -8.55
N MET A 44 9.29 -4.59 -7.38
CA MET A 44 9.34 -5.51 -6.23
C MET A 44 8.53 -6.78 -6.48
N VAL A 45 7.38 -6.69 -7.14
CA VAL A 45 6.59 -7.86 -7.53
C VAL A 45 7.34 -8.71 -8.55
N ASP A 46 7.98 -8.10 -9.55
CA ASP A 46 8.79 -8.81 -10.54
C ASP A 46 9.98 -9.54 -9.88
N TYR A 47 10.67 -8.87 -8.96
CA TYR A 47 11.73 -9.49 -8.15
C TYR A 47 11.21 -10.68 -7.34
N ASN A 48 10.06 -10.54 -6.70
CA ASN A 48 9.46 -11.60 -5.90
C ASN A 48 9.11 -12.81 -6.77
N ILE A 49 8.60 -12.59 -7.97
CA ILE A 49 8.30 -13.65 -8.93
C ILE A 49 9.58 -14.39 -9.33
N ALA A 50 10.62 -13.65 -9.73
CA ALA A 50 11.89 -14.20 -10.16
C ALA A 50 12.61 -15.00 -9.07
N ASN A 51 12.40 -14.67 -7.80
CA ASN A 51 13.04 -15.32 -6.65
C ASN A 51 12.09 -16.23 -5.86
N GLU A 52 10.94 -16.58 -6.41
CA GLU A 52 9.93 -17.47 -5.80
C GLU A 52 9.45 -17.02 -4.40
N ILE A 53 9.49 -15.72 -4.11
CA ILE A 53 9.00 -15.15 -2.87
C ILE A 53 7.47 -15.05 -2.95
N ARG A 54 6.77 -15.80 -2.12
CA ARG A 54 5.30 -15.95 -2.17
C ARG A 54 4.54 -15.21 -1.08
N LEU A 55 5.23 -14.39 -0.29
CA LEU A 55 4.63 -13.58 0.77
C LEU A 55 5.28 -12.20 0.76
N TYR A 56 4.47 -11.15 0.62
CA TYR A 56 4.97 -9.79 0.57
C TYR A 56 4.02 -8.82 1.31
N ARG A 57 4.58 -7.87 2.03
CA ARG A 57 3.83 -6.78 2.65
C ARG A 57 4.05 -5.50 1.87
N ILE A 58 2.99 -5.00 1.25
CA ILE A 58 2.98 -3.69 0.57
C ILE A 58 3.11 -2.58 1.63
N SER A 59 3.91 -1.56 1.35
CA SER A 59 4.06 -0.40 2.23
C SER A 59 2.76 0.39 2.37
N SER A 60 2.45 0.82 3.58
CA SER A 60 1.34 1.76 3.84
C SER A 60 1.54 3.12 3.18
N ASP A 61 2.79 3.48 2.87
CA ASP A 61 3.13 4.74 2.19
C ASP A 61 3.06 4.64 0.66
N LEU A 62 2.49 3.54 0.11
CA LEU A 62 2.37 3.36 -1.35
C LEU A 62 1.73 4.59 -2.01
N ILE A 63 0.66 5.10 -1.41
CA ILE A 63 0.06 6.39 -1.77
C ILE A 63 0.27 7.33 -0.61
N SER A 64 1.20 8.26 -0.77
CA SER A 64 1.49 9.26 0.27
C SER A 64 0.23 10.03 0.66
N PHE A 65 -0.04 10.14 1.95
CA PHE A 65 -1.26 10.77 2.49
C PHE A 65 -2.57 10.13 1.97
N GLY A 66 -2.57 8.85 1.66
CA GLY A 66 -3.70 8.13 1.05
C GLY A 66 -5.00 8.18 1.84
N SER A 67 -4.93 8.23 3.18
CA SER A 67 -6.07 8.39 4.07
C SER A 67 -6.47 9.85 4.35
N SER A 68 -5.81 10.83 3.75
CA SER A 68 -6.05 12.25 4.03
C SER A 68 -6.00 13.13 2.77
N LEU A 69 -4.87 13.78 2.49
CA LEU A 69 -4.75 14.73 1.37
C LEU A 69 -4.90 14.07 -0.01
N ALA A 70 -4.53 12.81 -0.14
CA ALA A 70 -4.69 12.04 -1.37
C ALA A 70 -5.96 11.16 -1.41
N ALA A 71 -6.81 11.24 -0.39
CA ALA A 71 -8.00 10.38 -0.28
C ALA A 71 -8.96 10.51 -1.47
N ASN A 72 -9.09 11.69 -2.05
CA ASN A 72 -9.97 11.95 -3.19
C ASN A 72 -9.23 12.08 -4.53
N LEU A 73 -7.92 11.81 -4.58
CA LEU A 73 -7.18 11.87 -5.83
C LEU A 73 -7.47 10.61 -6.67
N PRO A 74 -7.61 10.76 -8.00
CA PRO A 74 -7.99 9.67 -8.90
C PRO A 74 -6.77 8.82 -9.34
N TRP A 75 -5.88 8.46 -8.42
CA TRP A 75 -4.66 7.73 -8.75
C TRP A 75 -4.94 6.36 -9.37
N GLU A 76 -6.06 5.70 -9.04
CA GLU A 76 -6.46 4.44 -9.66
C GLU A 76 -6.75 4.59 -11.15
N THR A 77 -7.40 5.69 -11.53
CA THR A 77 -7.73 5.96 -12.93
C THR A 77 -6.51 6.42 -13.70
N VAL A 78 -5.72 7.31 -13.10
CA VAL A 78 -4.50 7.86 -13.73
C VAL A 78 -3.48 6.74 -14.01
N TYR A 79 -3.36 5.75 -13.13
CA TYR A 79 -2.39 4.66 -13.23
C TYR A 79 -3.03 3.30 -13.48
N ALA A 80 -4.22 3.26 -14.08
CA ALA A 80 -5.02 2.06 -14.29
C ALA A 80 -4.23 0.93 -14.98
N GLU A 81 -3.49 1.23 -16.04
CA GLU A 81 -2.69 0.23 -16.77
C GLU A 81 -1.61 -0.43 -15.89
N ARG A 82 -0.92 0.38 -15.08
CA ARG A 82 0.11 -0.14 -14.16
C ARG A 82 -0.50 -0.97 -13.05
N ILE A 83 -1.59 -0.52 -12.48
CA ILE A 83 -2.33 -1.25 -11.44
C ILE A 83 -2.80 -2.60 -11.99
N GLU A 84 -3.32 -2.63 -13.21
CA GLU A 84 -3.73 -3.88 -13.88
C GLU A 84 -2.56 -4.83 -14.13
N SER A 85 -1.40 -4.29 -14.54
CA SER A 85 -0.16 -5.06 -14.69
C SER A 85 0.25 -5.72 -13.37
N ILE A 86 0.31 -4.94 -12.28
CA ILE A 86 0.67 -5.43 -10.94
C ILE A 86 -0.34 -6.50 -10.47
N SER A 87 -1.64 -6.22 -10.60
CA SER A 87 -2.72 -7.13 -10.24
C SER A 87 -2.58 -8.48 -10.95
N THR A 88 -2.39 -8.45 -12.26
CA THR A 88 -2.19 -9.66 -13.09
C THR A 88 -0.97 -10.45 -12.67
N LYS A 89 0.15 -9.79 -12.38
CA LYS A 89 1.39 -10.43 -11.91
C LYS A 89 1.18 -11.12 -10.57
N ILE A 90 0.53 -10.46 -9.61
CA ILE A 90 0.22 -11.03 -8.30
C ILE A 90 -0.68 -12.25 -8.44
N ALA A 91 -1.77 -12.13 -9.19
CA ALA A 91 -2.73 -13.21 -9.40
C ALA A 91 -2.08 -14.44 -10.04
N LYS A 92 -1.31 -14.27 -11.12
CA LYS A 92 -0.64 -15.38 -11.83
C LYS A 92 0.48 -16.03 -11.01
N SER A 93 1.18 -15.28 -10.19
CA SER A 93 2.30 -15.78 -9.40
C SER A 93 1.88 -16.49 -8.11
N GLY A 94 0.66 -16.25 -7.63
CA GLY A 94 0.19 -16.74 -6.34
C GLY A 94 0.89 -16.10 -5.14
N ILE A 95 1.48 -14.91 -5.32
CA ILE A 95 2.02 -14.11 -4.21
C ILE A 95 0.85 -13.67 -3.33
N ARG A 96 0.93 -13.99 -2.04
CA ARG A 96 0.01 -13.44 -1.05
C ARG A 96 0.56 -12.12 -0.54
N VAL A 97 -0.19 -11.06 -0.73
CA VAL A 97 0.17 -9.73 -0.22
C VAL A 97 -0.62 -9.38 1.04
N SER A 98 -0.09 -8.48 1.83
CA SER A 98 -0.76 -7.85 2.95
C SER A 98 -0.38 -6.39 3.04
N MET A 99 -1.17 -5.61 3.78
CA MET A 99 -0.82 -4.26 4.19
C MET A 99 -0.90 -4.15 5.71
N HIS A 100 -0.19 -3.19 6.28
CA HIS A 100 -0.11 -3.03 7.73
C HIS A 100 -0.19 -1.54 8.06
N PRO A 101 -1.37 -1.06 8.46
CA PRO A 101 -1.56 0.29 9.02
C PRO A 101 -0.60 0.55 10.17
N GLY A 102 -0.27 1.81 10.39
CA GLY A 102 0.61 2.22 11.47
C GLY A 102 0.05 1.86 12.85
N GLN A 103 0.93 1.78 13.85
CA GLN A 103 0.58 1.42 15.23
C GLN A 103 -0.43 2.36 15.90
N TYR A 104 -0.69 3.53 15.32
CA TYR A 104 -1.67 4.51 15.83
C TYR A 104 -3.06 4.32 15.19
N THR A 105 -3.22 3.38 14.28
CA THR A 105 -4.50 3.01 13.68
C THR A 105 -5.23 2.05 14.61
N VAL A 106 -5.95 2.61 15.59
CA VAL A 106 -6.63 1.87 16.66
C VAL A 106 -8.12 2.17 16.68
N LEU A 107 -8.96 1.14 16.70
CA LEU A 107 -10.42 1.26 16.68
C LEU A 107 -11.05 1.30 18.09
N ASN A 108 -10.30 0.98 19.11
CA ASN A 108 -10.74 0.89 20.50
C ASN A 108 -10.37 2.11 21.36
N SER A 109 -10.04 3.26 20.70
CA SER A 109 -9.79 4.51 21.41
C SER A 109 -11.09 5.13 21.93
N GLU A 110 -11.07 5.75 23.11
CA GLU A 110 -12.19 6.54 23.65
C GLU A 110 -12.39 7.85 22.87
N GLY A 111 -11.38 8.34 22.18
CA GLY A 111 -11.45 9.56 21.38
C GLY A 111 -12.07 9.31 20.01
N SER A 112 -13.29 9.80 19.78
CA SER A 112 -14.00 9.65 18.49
C SER A 112 -13.19 10.10 17.28
N GLY A 113 -12.42 11.19 17.38
CA GLY A 113 -11.56 11.67 16.31
C GLY A 113 -10.36 10.74 16.03
N VAL A 114 -9.91 9.93 16.99
CA VAL A 114 -8.88 8.90 16.78
C VAL A 114 -9.47 7.73 16.01
N VAL A 115 -10.65 7.28 16.42
CA VAL A 115 -11.37 6.18 15.76
C VAL A 115 -11.71 6.56 14.32
N GLN A 116 -12.19 7.79 14.07
CA GLN A 116 -12.50 8.26 12.72
C GLN A 116 -11.28 8.23 11.80
N ARG A 117 -10.12 8.72 12.25
CA ARG A 117 -8.87 8.64 11.47
C ARG A 117 -8.40 7.21 11.23
N ALA A 118 -8.63 6.32 12.22
CA ALA A 118 -8.32 4.91 12.05
C ALA A 118 -9.21 4.25 10.98
N ILE A 119 -10.50 4.60 10.93
CA ILE A 119 -11.42 4.15 9.87
C ILE A 119 -10.95 4.64 8.50
N GLU A 120 -10.64 5.92 8.36
CA GLU A 120 -10.13 6.50 7.12
C GLU A 120 -8.84 5.81 6.64
N ASP A 121 -7.94 5.50 7.57
CA ASP A 121 -6.70 4.79 7.26
C ASP A 121 -6.97 3.34 6.80
N LEU A 122 -7.88 2.64 7.45
CA LEU A 122 -8.30 1.29 7.02
C LEU A 122 -9.00 1.31 5.67
N GLN A 123 -9.84 2.31 5.40
CA GLN A 123 -10.49 2.50 4.10
C GLN A 123 -9.45 2.72 2.98
N TYR A 124 -8.41 3.50 3.25
CA TYR A 124 -7.30 3.68 2.33
C TYR A 124 -6.61 2.34 2.01
N HIS A 125 -6.27 1.54 3.03
CA HIS A 125 -5.63 0.25 2.83
C HIS A 125 -6.52 -0.73 2.04
N ALA A 126 -7.83 -0.75 2.35
CA ALA A 126 -8.80 -1.52 1.58
C ALA A 126 -8.85 -1.07 0.11
N ARG A 127 -8.92 0.23 -0.13
CA ARG A 127 -8.92 0.83 -1.48
C ARG A 127 -7.70 0.41 -2.31
N VAL A 128 -6.51 0.32 -1.71
CA VAL A 128 -5.31 -0.18 -2.41
C VAL A 128 -5.46 -1.64 -2.80
N LEU A 129 -5.92 -2.49 -1.89
CA LEU A 129 -6.11 -3.92 -2.16
C LEU A 129 -7.22 -4.14 -3.21
N ASP A 130 -8.31 -3.39 -3.14
CA ASP A 130 -9.40 -3.43 -4.11
C ASP A 130 -8.96 -2.97 -5.51
N ALA A 131 -8.18 -1.90 -5.60
CA ALA A 131 -7.59 -1.43 -6.86
C ALA A 131 -6.72 -2.49 -7.53
N LEU A 132 -6.00 -3.28 -6.73
CA LEU A 132 -5.22 -4.44 -7.19
C LEU A 132 -6.07 -5.70 -7.41
N LYS A 133 -7.40 -5.63 -7.28
CA LYS A 133 -8.35 -6.75 -7.46
C LYS A 133 -8.04 -7.97 -6.59
N LEU A 134 -7.59 -7.73 -5.37
CA LEU A 134 -7.17 -8.78 -4.45
C LEU A 134 -8.35 -9.24 -3.58
N ASP A 135 -8.46 -10.55 -3.42
CA ASP A 135 -9.54 -11.17 -2.66
C ASP A 135 -9.26 -11.26 -1.15
N SER A 136 -10.15 -11.89 -0.41
CA SER A 136 -10.06 -12.03 1.05
C SER A 136 -8.90 -12.89 1.55
N THR A 137 -8.10 -13.53 0.70
CA THR A 137 -6.85 -14.21 1.09
C THR A 137 -5.73 -13.23 1.39
N HIS A 138 -5.82 -12.01 0.83
CA HIS A 138 -4.95 -10.88 1.11
C HIS A 138 -5.47 -10.12 2.34
N LYS A 139 -4.58 -9.63 3.22
CA LYS A 139 -4.99 -9.17 4.56
C LYS A 139 -4.49 -7.77 4.88
N ILE A 140 -5.32 -7.02 5.59
CA ILE A 140 -4.89 -5.87 6.38
C ILE A 140 -4.60 -6.38 7.80
N ILE A 141 -3.40 -6.07 8.31
CA ILE A 141 -2.95 -6.49 9.65
C ILE A 141 -3.08 -5.29 10.57
N LEU A 142 -3.97 -5.39 11.54
CA LEU A 142 -4.26 -4.31 12.47
C LEU A 142 -3.58 -4.55 13.82
N HIS A 143 -3.02 -3.50 14.43
CA HIS A 143 -2.63 -3.52 15.82
C HIS A 143 -3.86 -3.51 16.74
N VAL A 144 -3.93 -4.48 17.64
CA VAL A 144 -4.89 -4.48 18.73
C VAL A 144 -4.18 -3.86 19.94
N GLY A 145 -4.43 -2.61 20.18
CA GLY A 145 -3.79 -1.91 21.26
C GLY A 145 -4.39 -0.52 21.45
N GLY A 146 -3.89 0.18 22.40
CA GLY A 146 -4.36 1.48 22.82
C GLY A 146 -5.08 1.39 24.16
N LYS A 147 -4.51 2.05 25.13
CA LYS A 147 -5.21 2.47 26.34
C LYS A 147 -5.72 3.88 26.12
#